data_a93c67565e1e79edbe383aed84d731e4
#
_entry.id   a93c67565e1e79edbe383aed84d731e4
#
_cell.length_a   1.000
_cell.length_b   1.000
_cell.length_c   1.000
_cell.angle_alpha   90.00
_cell.angle_beta   90.00
_cell.angle_gamma   90.00
#
_symmetry.space_group_name_H-M   'P 1'
#
loop_
_entity.id
_entity.type
_entity.pdbx_description
1 polymer ?
#
loop_
_entity_poly.entity_id
_entity_poly.type
_entity_poly.pdbx_seq_one_letter_code
_entity_poly.pdbx_strand_id
1 'polypeptide(L)'
;MALTDYTENLILDTLFGVNDVTALGSSALDKNTLYVALFTSETSDTGGGNEVSTSGTAYARIAVANNNSDNKWDDAVLGVKKNAAAITFANAMASWGTVTHVAIFDASSGGNMIAHGGLTQSKAVASGDTFKFDIGDLQITLN
;
A
#
# COMPACT_ATOMS: atom_id res chain seq x y z
N MET A 1 -0.21 13.98 -23.54
CA MET A 1 1.25 13.67 -23.45
C MET A 1 1.41 12.76 -22.25
N ALA A 2 1.94 11.56 -22.44
CA ALA A 2 2.23 10.65 -21.34
C ALA A 2 3.61 10.98 -20.74
N LEU A 3 3.83 10.63 -19.46
CA LEU A 3 5.16 10.67 -18.88
C LEU A 3 6.03 9.59 -19.54
N THR A 4 7.34 9.78 -19.52
CA THR A 4 8.28 8.74 -19.94
C THR A 4 8.50 7.74 -18.81
N ASP A 5 8.88 6.51 -19.15
CA ASP A 5 9.24 5.47 -18.15
C ASP A 5 10.24 6.00 -17.12
N TYR A 6 11.19 6.83 -17.55
CA TYR A 6 12.15 7.48 -16.65
C TYR A 6 11.47 8.36 -15.60
N THR A 7 10.52 9.21 -16.03
CA THR A 7 9.82 10.11 -15.09
C THR A 7 8.85 9.36 -14.20
N GLU A 8 8.17 8.36 -14.72
CA GLU A 8 7.26 7.50 -13.96
C GLU A 8 8.01 6.74 -12.87
N ASN A 9 9.15 6.13 -13.22
CA ASN A 9 10.00 5.45 -12.26
C ASN A 9 10.55 6.42 -11.20
N LEU A 10 11.02 7.60 -11.61
CA LEU A 10 11.52 8.62 -10.68
C LEU A 10 10.45 9.06 -9.66
N ILE A 11 9.22 9.27 -10.11
CA ILE A 11 8.10 9.63 -9.23
C ILE A 11 7.80 8.49 -8.26
N LEU A 12 7.71 7.25 -8.74
CA LEU A 12 7.43 6.09 -7.90
C LEU A 12 8.55 5.85 -6.89
N ASP A 13 9.82 5.95 -7.31
CA ASP A 13 10.96 5.75 -6.44
C ASP A 13 11.09 6.87 -5.39
N THR A 14 10.74 8.10 -5.76
CA THR A 14 10.70 9.23 -4.81
C THR A 14 9.56 9.07 -3.82
N LEU A 15 8.38 8.69 -4.28
CA LEU A 15 7.19 8.51 -3.45
C LEU A 15 7.30 7.31 -2.50
N PHE A 16 7.94 6.24 -2.96
CA PHE A 16 8.05 4.95 -2.26
C PHE A 16 9.49 4.57 -1.87
N GLY A 17 10.36 5.55 -1.71
CA GLY A 17 11.53 5.48 -0.81
C GLY A 17 12.82 4.89 -1.34
N VAL A 18 13.09 4.87 -2.64
CA VAL A 18 14.41 4.47 -3.16
C VAL A 18 15.32 5.67 -3.41
N ASN A 19 14.77 6.82 -3.77
CA ASN A 19 15.53 8.04 -4.04
C ASN A 19 15.28 9.13 -3.00
N ASP A 20 16.32 9.87 -2.70
CA ASP A 20 16.23 11.07 -1.88
C ASP A 20 15.34 12.11 -2.57
N VAL A 21 14.32 12.59 -1.87
CA VAL A 21 13.38 13.64 -2.33
C VAL A 21 14.04 14.96 -2.72
N THR A 22 15.35 15.12 -2.51
CA THR A 22 16.11 16.29 -2.95
C THR A 22 16.01 16.54 -4.45
N ALA A 23 15.76 15.50 -5.26
CA ALA A 23 15.55 15.62 -6.71
C ALA A 23 14.23 16.32 -7.09
N LEU A 24 13.19 16.25 -6.22
CA LEU A 24 11.89 16.91 -6.41
C LEU A 24 11.62 18.04 -5.40
N GLY A 25 12.62 18.36 -4.56
CA GLY A 25 12.48 19.31 -3.47
C GLY A 25 11.96 18.67 -2.17
N SER A 26 12.44 19.14 -1.04
CA SER A 26 11.99 18.69 0.28
C SER A 26 10.48 18.87 0.45
N SER A 27 9.71 17.81 0.50
CA SER A 27 8.26 17.88 0.50
C SER A 27 7.59 16.72 1.25
N ALA A 28 6.29 16.87 1.43
CA ALA A 28 5.38 16.01 2.17
C ALA A 28 5.32 14.52 1.73
N LEU A 29 6.05 14.13 0.72
CA LEU A 29 6.15 12.76 0.23
C LEU A 29 7.25 11.94 0.91
N ASP A 30 8.11 12.58 1.71
CA ASP A 30 9.14 11.91 2.52
C ASP A 30 8.51 11.26 3.75
N LYS A 31 7.82 10.18 3.52
CA LYS A 31 7.26 9.33 4.58
C LYS A 31 8.13 8.09 4.74
N ASN A 32 8.85 8.03 5.84
CA ASN A 32 9.69 6.87 6.18
C ASN A 32 8.89 5.57 6.37
N THR A 33 7.58 5.67 6.47
CA THR A 33 6.68 4.53 6.65
C THR A 33 5.36 4.79 5.95
N LEU A 34 4.94 3.85 5.12
CA LEU A 34 3.61 3.79 4.54
C LEU A 34 2.80 2.68 5.19
N TYR A 35 1.48 2.75 5.08
CA TYR A 35 0.57 1.83 5.75
C TYR A 35 -0.38 1.20 4.75
N VAL A 36 -0.33 -0.13 4.65
CA VAL A 36 -1.22 -0.91 3.78
C VAL A 36 -2.51 -1.23 4.53
N ALA A 37 -3.63 -0.88 3.92
CA ALA A 37 -4.98 -1.07 4.44
C ALA A 37 -5.81 -1.96 3.52
N LEU A 38 -6.75 -2.72 4.09
CA LEU A 38 -7.65 -3.62 3.38
C LEU A 38 -9.08 -3.11 3.43
N PHE A 39 -9.81 -3.27 2.33
CA PHE A 39 -11.17 -2.80 2.17
C PHE A 39 -12.10 -3.90 1.67
N THR A 40 -13.34 -3.88 2.14
CA THR A 40 -14.40 -4.81 1.73
C THR A 40 -15.32 -4.22 0.65
N SER A 41 -15.11 -2.96 0.28
CA SER A 41 -15.75 -2.31 -0.86
C SER A 41 -14.78 -1.34 -1.54
N GLU A 42 -15.13 -0.93 -2.76
CA GLU A 42 -14.33 0.01 -3.54
C GLU A 42 -14.11 1.33 -2.80
N THR A 43 -12.92 1.86 -2.93
CA THR A 43 -12.54 3.22 -2.53
C THR A 43 -12.30 4.08 -3.77
N SER A 44 -12.30 5.40 -3.63
CA SER A 44 -12.06 6.36 -4.70
C SER A 44 -10.94 7.32 -4.33
N ASP A 45 -10.49 8.16 -5.28
CA ASP A 45 -9.44 9.18 -5.05
C ASP A 45 -9.75 10.14 -3.91
N THR A 46 -11.03 10.32 -3.59
CA THR A 46 -11.48 11.15 -2.47
C THR A 46 -11.70 10.38 -1.17
N GLY A 47 -11.36 9.09 -1.15
CA GLY A 47 -11.61 8.19 -0.04
C GLY A 47 -12.93 7.43 -0.17
N GLY A 48 -13.49 6.98 0.95
CA GLY A 48 -14.69 6.13 0.99
C GLY A 48 -14.33 4.65 1.00
N GLY A 49 -15.29 3.80 0.69
CA GLY A 49 -15.15 2.35 0.89
C GLY A 49 -15.25 1.95 2.36
N ASN A 50 -15.25 0.66 2.59
CA ASN A 50 -15.30 0.11 3.93
C ASN A 50 -13.95 -0.54 4.26
N GLU A 51 -13.11 0.17 5.00
CA GLU A 51 -11.92 -0.44 5.59
C GLU A 51 -12.33 -1.53 6.57
N VAL A 52 -11.57 -2.61 6.64
CA VAL A 52 -11.79 -3.69 7.59
C VAL A 52 -11.84 -3.12 9.01
N SER A 53 -12.84 -3.50 9.79
CA SER A 53 -13.03 -3.01 11.16
C SER A 53 -11.88 -3.42 12.07
N THR A 54 -11.40 -2.50 12.90
CA THR A 54 -10.41 -2.77 13.94
C THR A 54 -11.05 -3.32 15.22
N SER A 55 -12.38 -3.23 15.36
CA SER A 55 -13.09 -3.57 16.61
C SER A 55 -13.24 -5.09 16.76
N GLY A 56 -12.45 -5.69 17.66
CA GLY A 56 -12.52 -7.11 17.97
C GLY A 56 -12.03 -8.05 16.88
N THR A 57 -11.39 -7.55 15.83
CA THR A 57 -10.98 -8.34 14.66
C THR A 57 -9.48 -8.64 14.61
N ALA A 58 -8.67 -7.96 15.45
CA ALA A 58 -7.21 -7.90 15.38
C ALA A 58 -6.67 -7.28 14.08
N TYR A 59 -7.53 -6.69 13.23
CA TYR A 59 -7.08 -5.96 12.07
C TYR A 59 -6.38 -4.65 12.48
N ALA A 60 -5.29 -4.36 11.81
CA ALA A 60 -4.63 -3.06 11.79
C ALA A 60 -3.94 -2.88 10.45
N ARG A 61 -3.77 -1.64 10.00
CA ARG A 61 -2.94 -1.34 8.84
C ARG A 61 -1.52 -1.81 9.10
N ILE A 62 -0.87 -2.37 8.09
CA ILE A 62 0.52 -2.86 8.20
C ILE A 62 1.48 -1.75 7.78
N ALA A 63 2.39 -1.43 8.70
CA ALA A 63 3.50 -0.52 8.43
C ALA A 63 4.50 -1.17 7.47
N VAL A 64 4.82 -0.48 6.38
CA VAL A 64 5.80 -0.89 5.38
C VAL A 64 6.86 0.21 5.30
N ALA A 65 8.10 -0.14 5.64
CA ALA A 65 9.20 0.81 5.63
C ALA A 65 9.44 1.34 4.21
N ASN A 66 9.65 2.65 4.13
CA ASN A 66 9.77 3.43 2.90
C ASN A 66 10.92 4.43 3.05
N ASN A 67 12.11 3.95 3.35
CA ASN A 67 13.29 4.79 3.53
C ASN A 67 14.55 4.11 3.00
N ASN A 68 15.59 4.89 2.75
CA ASN A 68 16.82 4.43 2.12
C ASN A 68 17.59 3.36 2.92
N SER A 69 17.35 3.22 4.23
CA SER A 69 18.07 2.26 5.08
C SER A 69 17.32 0.94 5.26
N ASP A 70 16.00 0.95 5.10
CA ASP A 70 15.15 -0.25 5.22
C ASP A 70 13.94 -0.13 4.28
N ASN A 71 14.21 -0.19 2.96
CA ASN A 71 13.17 -0.11 1.96
C ASN A 71 12.53 -1.49 1.73
N LYS A 72 11.21 -1.55 1.85
CA LYS A 72 10.41 -2.76 1.57
C LYS A 72 9.72 -2.73 0.21
N TRP A 73 10.15 -1.81 -0.64
CA TRP A 73 9.72 -1.67 -2.04
C TRP A 73 10.90 -1.93 -2.96
N ASP A 74 10.68 -2.54 -4.11
CA ASP A 74 11.70 -2.71 -5.15
C ASP A 74 11.91 -1.40 -5.95
N ASP A 75 12.86 -1.39 -6.85
CA ASP A 75 13.03 -0.29 -7.80
C ASP A 75 11.87 -0.30 -8.81
N ALA A 76 11.39 0.88 -9.18
CA ALA A 76 10.35 0.98 -10.20
C ALA A 76 10.90 0.61 -11.58
N VAL A 77 10.20 -0.27 -12.28
CA VAL A 77 10.54 -0.71 -13.64
C VAL A 77 9.32 -0.56 -14.54
N LEU A 78 9.45 0.16 -15.65
CA LEU A 78 8.36 0.41 -16.62
C LEU A 78 7.10 1.00 -15.96
N GLY A 79 7.28 1.93 -15.01
CA GLY A 79 6.17 2.55 -14.29
C GLY A 79 5.50 1.66 -13.24
N VAL A 80 6.06 0.49 -12.91
CA VAL A 80 5.53 -0.44 -11.92
C VAL A 80 6.49 -0.58 -10.74
N LYS A 81 5.98 -0.38 -9.53
CA LYS A 81 6.69 -0.61 -8.26
C LYS A 81 5.99 -1.71 -7.46
N LYS A 82 6.76 -2.57 -6.79
CA LYS A 82 6.25 -3.75 -6.08
C LYS A 82 6.78 -3.81 -4.66
N ASN A 83 6.08 -4.55 -3.79
CA ASN A 83 6.61 -4.86 -2.47
C ASN A 83 7.80 -5.85 -2.59
N ALA A 84 8.94 -5.47 -2.01
CA ALA A 84 10.16 -6.29 -1.95
C ALA A 84 10.20 -7.22 -0.73
N ALA A 85 9.24 -7.09 0.18
CA ALA A 85 9.06 -7.97 1.34
C ALA A 85 7.60 -8.40 1.46
N ALA A 86 7.35 -9.57 2.04
CA ALA A 86 5.99 -10.02 2.30
C ALA A 86 5.29 -9.07 3.31
N ILE A 87 4.02 -8.76 3.05
CA ILE A 87 3.18 -7.92 3.91
C ILE A 87 2.14 -8.83 4.55
N THR A 88 2.33 -9.16 5.81
CA THR A 88 1.50 -10.13 6.54
C THR A 88 0.70 -9.43 7.61
N PHE A 89 -0.62 -9.57 7.55
CA PHE A 89 -1.53 -9.07 8.57
C PHE A 89 -1.60 -10.05 9.76
N ALA A 90 -2.04 -9.55 10.91
CA ALA A 90 -2.28 -10.41 12.08
C ALA A 90 -3.37 -11.46 11.78
N ASN A 91 -3.36 -12.56 12.53
CA ASN A 91 -4.44 -13.52 12.48
C ASN A 91 -5.76 -12.86 12.84
N ALA A 92 -6.78 -13.06 12.01
CA ALA A 92 -8.11 -12.53 12.24
C ALA A 92 -8.73 -13.18 13.50
N MET A 93 -9.06 -12.38 14.50
CA MET A 93 -9.78 -12.86 15.69
C MET A 93 -11.29 -12.99 15.45
N ALA A 94 -11.81 -12.29 14.46
CA ALA A 94 -13.18 -12.40 13.95
C ALA A 94 -13.16 -12.24 12.45
N SER A 95 -14.26 -12.55 11.77
CA SER A 95 -14.34 -12.38 10.31
C SER A 95 -14.11 -10.91 9.90
N TRP A 96 -13.30 -10.71 8.87
CA TRP A 96 -13.09 -9.42 8.21
C TRP A 96 -14.06 -9.19 7.04
N GLY A 97 -14.86 -10.20 6.70
CA GLY A 97 -15.66 -10.22 5.48
C GLY A 97 -14.83 -10.60 4.25
N THR A 98 -15.29 -10.17 3.08
CA THR A 98 -14.55 -10.39 1.83
C THR A 98 -13.75 -9.15 1.48
N VAL A 99 -12.44 -9.27 1.55
CA VAL A 99 -11.51 -8.21 1.14
C VAL A 99 -11.47 -8.17 -0.39
N THR A 100 -11.77 -7.00 -0.95
CA THR A 100 -11.87 -6.77 -2.40
C THR A 100 -10.88 -5.72 -2.90
N HIS A 101 -10.44 -4.80 -2.02
CA HIS A 101 -9.58 -3.68 -2.37
C HIS A 101 -8.46 -3.49 -1.35
N VAL A 102 -7.43 -2.80 -1.77
CA VAL A 102 -6.27 -2.41 -0.96
C VAL A 102 -6.01 -0.92 -1.16
N ALA A 103 -5.52 -0.26 -0.13
CA ALA A 103 -5.05 1.12 -0.24
C ALA A 103 -3.76 1.32 0.57
N ILE A 104 -3.02 2.37 0.21
CA ILE A 104 -1.79 2.79 0.88
C ILE A 104 -2.03 4.18 1.48
N PHE A 105 -1.68 4.33 2.75
CA PHE A 105 -1.85 5.57 3.51
C PHE A 105 -0.52 6.07 4.07
N ASP A 106 -0.48 7.35 4.42
CA ASP A 106 0.63 7.99 5.12
C ASP A 106 0.54 7.91 6.66
N ALA A 107 -0.49 7.27 7.20
CA ALA A 107 -0.72 7.13 8.64
C ALA A 107 -1.35 5.78 9.00
N SER A 108 -1.07 5.31 10.22
CA SER A 108 -1.63 4.05 10.77
C SER A 108 -3.13 4.12 11.04
N SER A 109 -3.69 5.33 11.15
CA SER A 109 -5.11 5.61 11.32
C SER A 109 -5.42 6.99 10.75
N GLY A 110 -6.56 7.17 10.10
CA GLY A 110 -6.83 8.40 9.35
C GLY A 110 -5.78 8.61 8.26
N GLY A 111 -5.26 9.84 8.13
CA GLY A 111 -4.23 10.21 7.17
C GLY A 111 -4.74 10.33 5.74
N ASN A 112 -3.80 10.56 4.81
CA ASN A 112 -4.09 10.69 3.39
C ASN A 112 -3.89 9.35 2.69
N MET A 113 -4.83 9.00 1.82
CA MET A 113 -4.70 7.86 0.93
C MET A 113 -3.80 8.26 -0.25
N ILE A 114 -2.74 7.49 -0.48
CA ILE A 114 -1.72 7.76 -1.50
C ILE A 114 -2.00 6.98 -2.77
N ALA A 115 -2.47 5.74 -2.63
CA ALA A 115 -2.82 4.86 -3.73
C ALA A 115 -3.91 3.89 -3.30
N HIS A 116 -4.73 3.43 -4.23
CA HIS A 116 -5.74 2.40 -3.99
C HIS A 116 -5.98 1.57 -5.26
N GLY A 117 -6.56 0.39 -5.07
CA GLY A 117 -6.95 -0.46 -6.19
C GLY A 117 -7.67 -1.72 -5.76
N GLY A 118 -8.34 -2.34 -6.72
CA GLY A 118 -8.96 -3.65 -6.54
C GLY A 118 -7.93 -4.76 -6.49
N LEU A 119 -8.19 -5.78 -5.67
CA LEU A 119 -7.44 -7.03 -5.72
C LEU A 119 -7.76 -7.78 -7.01
N THR A 120 -6.77 -8.43 -7.60
CA THR A 120 -6.97 -9.32 -8.76
C THR A 120 -7.97 -10.43 -8.42
N GLN A 121 -7.96 -10.90 -7.17
CA GLN A 121 -8.90 -11.87 -6.64
C GLN A 121 -9.32 -11.46 -5.22
N SER A 122 -10.63 -11.32 -5.01
CA SER A 122 -11.16 -11.07 -3.67
C SER A 122 -10.95 -12.27 -2.76
N LYS A 123 -10.77 -12.02 -1.45
CA LYS A 123 -10.51 -13.08 -0.47
C LYS A 123 -11.40 -12.90 0.75
N ALA A 124 -12.21 -13.90 1.04
CA ALA A 124 -12.90 -14.00 2.33
C ALA A 124 -11.88 -14.31 3.43
N VAL A 125 -11.97 -13.59 4.55
CA VAL A 125 -11.10 -13.76 5.72
C VAL A 125 -11.97 -14.10 6.92
N ALA A 126 -11.95 -15.35 7.34
CA ALA A 126 -12.66 -15.84 8.51
C ALA A 126 -11.79 -15.72 9.78
N SER A 127 -12.40 -15.93 10.94
CA SER A 127 -11.64 -16.03 12.22
C SER A 127 -10.58 -17.14 12.12
N GLY A 128 -9.36 -16.82 12.50
CA GLY A 128 -8.20 -17.72 12.42
C GLY A 128 -7.39 -17.61 11.12
N ASP A 129 -7.91 -16.96 10.09
CA ASP A 129 -7.19 -16.77 8.83
C ASP A 129 -6.13 -15.67 8.95
N THR A 130 -5.14 -15.76 8.07
CA THR A 130 -4.12 -14.71 7.87
C THR A 130 -4.22 -14.20 6.44
N PHE A 131 -4.31 -12.89 6.28
CA PHE A 131 -4.20 -12.23 4.98
C PHE A 131 -2.74 -11.82 4.72
N LYS A 132 -2.24 -12.07 3.52
CA LYS A 132 -0.85 -11.78 3.17
C LYS A 132 -0.74 -11.40 1.70
N PHE A 133 0.13 -10.45 1.40
CA PHE A 133 0.73 -10.25 0.08
C PHE A 133 2.13 -10.87 0.09
N ASP A 134 2.41 -11.80 -0.79
CA ASP A 134 3.77 -12.30 -1.01
C ASP A 134 4.62 -11.24 -1.73
N ILE A 135 5.92 -11.45 -1.82
CA ILE A 135 6.82 -10.54 -2.52
C ILE A 135 6.37 -10.36 -3.97
N GLY A 136 6.18 -9.12 -4.38
CA GLY A 136 5.75 -8.74 -5.72
C GLY A 136 4.24 -8.77 -5.99
N ASP A 137 3.42 -9.22 -5.03
CA ASP A 137 1.97 -9.29 -5.21
C ASP A 137 1.28 -7.93 -5.15
N LEU A 138 1.77 -7.02 -4.28
CA LEU A 138 1.27 -5.66 -4.22
C LEU A 138 2.01 -4.79 -5.22
N GLN A 139 1.30 -4.32 -6.24
CA GLN A 139 1.87 -3.52 -7.32
C GLN A 139 1.21 -2.16 -7.40
N ILE A 140 2.04 -1.12 -7.57
CA ILE A 140 1.62 0.26 -7.83
C ILE A 140 2.05 0.58 -9.24
N THR A 141 1.12 1.01 -10.08
CA THR A 141 1.38 1.33 -11.49
C THR A 141 1.06 2.79 -11.75
N LEU A 142 1.98 3.49 -12.37
CA LEU A 142 1.80 4.84 -12.88
C LEU A 142 1.69 4.79 -14.40
N ASN A 143 0.51 5.08 -14.93
CA ASN A 143 0.21 5.08 -16.38
C ASN A 143 -0.03 6.49 -16.90
#